data_f74f8972a19aa5cda69cdc72f5aad0c5
#
_entry.id   f74f8972a19aa5cda69cdc72f5aad0c5
#
_cell.length_a   1.000
_cell.length_b   1.000
_cell.length_c   1.000
_cell.angle_alpha   90.00
_cell.angle_beta   90.00
_cell.angle_gamma   90.00
#
_symmetry.space_group_name_H-M   'P 1'
#
loop_
_entity.id
_entity.type
_entity.pdbx_description
1 polymer ?
#
loop_
_entity_poly.entity_id
_entity_poly.type
_entity_poly.pdbx_seq_one_letter_code
_entity_poly.pdbx_strand_id
1 'polypeptide(L)'
;MTRADVVRDATAHLCQSVVNRYGLINSQMAADLFEQMRKDKNVRGEYRPTVADLTSDEAIDATTRYQARQLFIKEAGLTAFTDGMVAALGRWILNAGRDTIIKNAVADKSCVGYARVAHGDTCPFCTMLAGRGAVYVKETGGFASHDHCDCTAEPSWDTTRPLASHHQLQAAGRMDRLRERANSDDPKVRAQAQAVLERRRTATREYLAHN
;
A
#
# COMPACT_ATOMS: atom_id res chain seq x y z
N MET A 1 26.95 -23.90 -9.89
CA MET A 1 25.62 -23.27 -9.99
C MET A 1 24.58 -24.40 -9.89
N THR A 2 23.71 -24.36 -8.90
CA THR A 2 22.65 -25.34 -8.70
C THR A 2 21.46 -25.09 -9.61
N ARG A 3 20.55 -26.04 -9.76
CA ARG A 3 19.28 -25.85 -10.49
C ARG A 3 18.43 -24.71 -9.86
N ALA A 4 18.46 -24.60 -8.53
CA ALA A 4 17.77 -23.54 -7.81
C ALA A 4 18.34 -22.14 -8.12
N ASP A 5 19.69 -22.02 -8.27
CA ASP A 5 20.31 -20.76 -8.67
C ASP A 5 19.89 -20.34 -10.07
N VAL A 6 19.83 -21.28 -11.02
CA VAL A 6 19.37 -20.99 -12.39
C VAL A 6 17.93 -20.47 -12.39
N VAL A 7 17.03 -21.15 -11.66
CA VAL A 7 15.62 -20.75 -11.57
C VAL A 7 15.50 -19.37 -10.94
N ARG A 8 16.22 -19.11 -9.83
CA ARG A 8 16.24 -17.80 -9.18
C ARG A 8 16.67 -16.69 -10.13
N ASP A 9 17.82 -16.84 -10.78
CA ASP A 9 18.41 -15.79 -11.60
C ASP A 9 17.56 -15.52 -12.86
N ALA A 10 17.06 -16.58 -13.51
CA ALA A 10 16.14 -16.44 -14.63
C ALA A 10 14.83 -15.75 -14.24
N THR A 11 14.28 -16.05 -13.04
CA THR A 11 13.08 -15.41 -12.53
C THR A 11 13.33 -13.91 -12.23
N ALA A 12 14.48 -13.56 -11.64
CA ALA A 12 14.82 -12.16 -11.39
C ALA A 12 14.86 -11.36 -12.68
N HIS A 13 15.57 -11.81 -13.72
CA HIS A 13 15.62 -11.15 -15.02
C HIS A 13 14.27 -11.04 -15.71
N LEU A 14 13.42 -12.08 -15.61
CA LEU A 14 12.05 -12.03 -16.13
C LEU A 14 11.25 -10.95 -15.40
N CYS A 15 11.28 -10.92 -14.07
CA CYS A 15 10.56 -9.93 -13.27
C CYS A 15 11.04 -8.51 -13.58
N GLN A 16 12.33 -8.25 -13.70
CA GLN A 16 12.89 -6.96 -14.11
C GLN A 16 12.32 -6.51 -15.46
N SER A 17 12.33 -7.40 -16.45
CA SER A 17 11.78 -7.11 -17.79
C SER A 17 10.28 -6.80 -17.75
N VAL A 18 9.52 -7.56 -16.98
CA VAL A 18 8.07 -7.39 -16.83
C VAL A 18 7.74 -6.10 -16.09
N VAL A 19 8.45 -5.78 -14.98
CA VAL A 19 8.26 -4.54 -14.22
C VAL A 19 8.62 -3.34 -15.07
N ASN A 20 9.73 -3.37 -15.80
CA ASN A 20 10.14 -2.27 -16.68
C ASN A 20 9.10 -2.00 -17.78
N ARG A 21 8.47 -3.04 -18.31
CA ARG A 21 7.45 -2.88 -19.35
C ARG A 21 6.10 -2.47 -18.79
N TYR A 22 5.54 -3.28 -17.91
CA TYR A 22 4.16 -3.10 -17.46
C TYR A 22 4.05 -2.08 -16.32
N GLY A 23 5.08 -1.94 -15.50
CA GLY A 23 5.16 -0.87 -14.51
C GLY A 23 5.20 0.50 -15.17
N LEU A 24 5.98 0.66 -16.26
CA LEU A 24 6.02 1.92 -17.01
C LEU A 24 4.66 2.24 -17.65
N ILE A 25 4.01 1.25 -18.27
CA ILE A 25 2.66 1.44 -18.83
C ILE A 25 1.68 1.88 -17.74
N ASN A 26 1.69 1.21 -16.58
CA ASN A 26 0.80 1.56 -15.48
C ASN A 26 1.11 2.94 -14.89
N SER A 27 2.39 3.32 -14.81
CA SER A 27 2.80 4.68 -14.40
C SER A 27 2.29 5.75 -15.37
N GLN A 28 2.39 5.49 -16.68
CA GLN A 28 1.92 6.43 -17.69
C GLN A 28 0.40 6.58 -17.62
N MET A 29 -0.33 5.46 -17.54
CA MET A 29 -1.79 5.50 -17.37
C MET A 29 -2.21 6.25 -16.12
N ALA A 30 -1.47 6.10 -15.03
CA ALA A 30 -1.73 6.82 -13.78
C ALA A 30 -1.46 8.33 -13.92
N ALA A 31 -0.42 8.73 -14.64
CA ALA A 31 -0.15 10.15 -14.93
C ALA A 31 -1.25 10.76 -15.80
N ASP A 32 -1.69 10.04 -16.85
CA ASP A 32 -2.78 10.49 -17.72
C ASP A 32 -4.11 10.59 -16.96
N LEU A 33 -4.40 9.62 -16.08
CA LEU A 33 -5.55 9.66 -15.19
C LEU A 33 -5.51 10.86 -14.24
N PHE A 34 -4.36 11.15 -13.64
CA PHE A 34 -4.20 12.32 -12.77
C PHE A 34 -4.53 13.62 -13.51
N GLU A 35 -4.00 13.76 -14.74
CA GLU A 35 -4.28 14.94 -15.57
C GLU A 35 -5.77 15.04 -15.94
N GLN A 36 -6.41 13.91 -16.30
CA GLN A 36 -7.83 13.87 -16.62
C GLN A 36 -8.68 14.25 -15.40
N MET A 37 -8.39 13.69 -14.23
CA MET A 37 -9.11 14.02 -13.00
C MET A 37 -8.96 15.52 -12.63
N ARG A 38 -7.78 16.10 -12.85
CA ARG A 38 -7.56 17.53 -12.67
C ARG A 38 -8.49 18.38 -13.57
N LYS A 39 -8.62 17.99 -14.83
CA LYS A 39 -9.51 18.65 -15.82
C LYS A 39 -10.98 18.51 -15.39
N ASP A 40 -11.41 17.31 -15.02
CA ASP A 40 -12.78 17.03 -14.61
C ASP A 40 -13.20 17.83 -13.34
N LYS A 41 -12.25 18.05 -12.44
CA LYS A 41 -12.43 18.88 -11.24
C LYS A 41 -12.26 20.38 -11.47
N ASN A 42 -11.99 20.81 -12.71
CA ASN A 42 -11.75 22.21 -13.09
C ASN A 42 -10.67 22.87 -12.22
N VAL A 43 -9.61 22.13 -11.88
CA VAL A 43 -8.50 22.63 -11.04
C VAL A 43 -7.73 23.71 -11.79
N ARG A 44 -7.62 24.89 -11.22
CA ARG A 44 -6.93 26.05 -11.84
C ARG A 44 -5.40 25.84 -11.86
N GLY A 45 -4.78 26.50 -12.80
CA GLY A 45 -3.32 26.46 -12.98
C GLY A 45 -2.84 25.27 -13.81
N GLU A 46 -1.67 25.42 -14.40
CA GLU A 46 -1.03 24.34 -15.19
C GLU A 46 -0.24 23.43 -14.25
N TYR A 47 -0.38 22.14 -14.50
CA TYR A 47 0.40 21.10 -13.89
C TYR A 47 0.55 19.93 -14.86
N ARG A 48 1.77 19.44 -15.05
CA ARG A 48 2.05 18.28 -15.89
C ARG A 48 2.49 17.11 -15.02
N PRO A 49 1.70 16.05 -14.94
CA PRO A 49 2.08 14.85 -14.19
C PRO A 49 3.35 14.20 -14.71
N THR A 50 4.13 13.62 -13.83
CA THR A 50 5.35 12.85 -14.14
C THR A 50 5.22 11.46 -13.57
N VAL A 51 5.79 10.45 -14.26
CA VAL A 51 5.82 9.07 -13.76
C VAL A 51 6.75 8.93 -12.55
N ALA A 52 6.42 8.04 -11.63
CA ALA A 52 7.30 7.68 -10.53
C ALA A 52 8.37 6.68 -10.98
N ASP A 53 9.42 6.56 -10.17
CA ASP A 53 10.43 5.53 -10.37
C ASP A 53 9.82 4.14 -10.17
N LEU A 54 10.25 3.18 -10.97
CA LEU A 54 9.84 1.79 -10.84
C LEU A 54 10.58 1.12 -9.68
N THR A 55 10.10 -0.04 -9.26
CA THR A 55 10.85 -0.89 -8.31
C THR A 55 12.21 -1.21 -8.89
N SER A 56 13.28 -0.95 -8.13
CA SER A 56 14.65 -1.13 -8.62
C SER A 56 15.00 -2.59 -8.82
N ASP A 57 15.95 -2.85 -9.71
CA ASP A 57 16.46 -4.19 -9.99
C ASP A 57 17.04 -4.84 -8.74
N GLU A 58 17.68 -4.07 -7.85
CA GLU A 58 18.22 -4.56 -6.57
C GLU A 58 17.09 -5.02 -5.63
N ALA A 59 15.97 -4.31 -5.59
CA ALA A 59 14.81 -4.69 -4.77
C ALA A 59 14.13 -5.95 -5.32
N ILE A 60 14.05 -6.10 -6.64
CA ILE A 60 13.56 -7.30 -7.32
C ILE A 60 14.47 -8.48 -7.01
N ASP A 61 15.77 -8.32 -7.15
CA ASP A 61 16.78 -9.34 -6.82
C ASP A 61 16.71 -9.77 -5.35
N ALA A 62 16.64 -8.82 -4.43
CA ALA A 62 16.56 -9.12 -3.00
C ALA A 62 15.30 -9.94 -2.66
N THR A 63 14.16 -9.57 -3.24
CA THR A 63 12.90 -10.31 -3.05
C THR A 63 12.98 -11.69 -3.67
N THR A 64 13.52 -11.81 -4.88
CA THR A 64 13.68 -13.11 -5.56
C THR A 64 14.58 -14.04 -4.78
N ARG A 65 15.70 -13.55 -4.23
CA ARG A 65 16.58 -14.32 -3.33
C ARG A 65 15.87 -14.75 -2.05
N TYR A 66 15.05 -13.89 -1.48
CA TYR A 66 14.27 -14.24 -0.30
C TYR A 66 13.28 -15.37 -0.61
N GLN A 67 12.52 -15.26 -1.70
CA GLN A 67 11.56 -16.29 -2.11
C GLN A 67 12.24 -17.58 -2.54
N ALA A 68 13.44 -17.52 -3.13
CA ALA A 68 14.19 -18.70 -3.58
C ALA A 68 14.53 -19.68 -2.44
N ARG A 69 14.43 -19.28 -1.17
CA ARG A 69 14.56 -20.18 -0.01
C ARG A 69 13.54 -21.32 -0.08
N GLN A 70 12.36 -21.07 -0.66
CA GLN A 70 11.32 -22.09 -0.83
C GLN A 70 11.78 -23.22 -1.74
N LEU A 71 12.67 -22.99 -2.72
CA LEU A 71 13.18 -24.00 -3.66
C LEU A 71 13.98 -25.10 -2.97
N PHE A 72 14.42 -24.89 -1.73
CA PHE A 72 15.12 -25.88 -0.93
C PHE A 72 14.20 -26.74 -0.05
N ILE A 73 12.90 -26.46 -0.04
CA ILE A 73 11.88 -27.26 0.65
C ILE A 73 11.42 -28.36 -0.30
N LYS A 74 11.50 -29.61 0.15
CA LYS A 74 11.24 -30.80 -0.71
C LYS A 74 9.80 -30.87 -1.23
N GLU A 75 8.83 -30.45 -0.42
CA GLU A 75 7.40 -30.48 -0.76
C GLU A 75 6.89 -29.07 -1.04
N ALA A 76 6.16 -28.89 -2.14
CA ALA A 76 5.56 -27.63 -2.58
C ALA A 76 6.50 -26.43 -2.76
N GLY A 77 7.83 -26.60 -2.69
CA GLY A 77 8.79 -25.50 -2.73
C GLY A 77 8.74 -24.69 -4.01
N LEU A 78 8.57 -25.33 -5.16
CA LEU A 78 8.43 -24.63 -6.45
C LEU A 78 7.11 -23.83 -6.51
N THR A 79 6.01 -24.41 -6.06
CA THR A 79 4.71 -23.72 -6.01
C THR A 79 4.78 -22.51 -5.10
N ALA A 80 5.28 -22.66 -3.86
CA ALA A 80 5.42 -21.56 -2.92
C ALA A 80 6.34 -20.43 -3.45
N PHE A 81 7.44 -20.79 -4.13
CA PHE A 81 8.30 -19.81 -4.79
C PHE A 81 7.54 -19.06 -5.90
N THR A 82 6.84 -19.79 -6.78
CA THR A 82 6.09 -19.19 -7.89
C THR A 82 4.99 -18.27 -7.37
N ASP A 83 4.20 -18.72 -6.39
CA ASP A 83 3.12 -17.93 -5.81
C ASP A 83 3.66 -16.64 -5.16
N GLY A 84 4.76 -16.74 -4.41
CA GLY A 84 5.42 -15.57 -3.82
C GLY A 84 5.95 -14.59 -4.86
N MET A 85 6.50 -15.09 -5.97
CA MET A 85 7.00 -14.22 -7.06
C MET A 85 5.86 -13.58 -7.86
N VAL A 86 4.77 -14.30 -8.14
CA VAL A 86 3.58 -13.73 -8.81
C VAL A 86 2.95 -12.63 -7.96
N ALA A 87 2.81 -12.86 -6.66
CA ALA A 87 2.30 -11.87 -5.72
C ALA A 87 3.18 -10.60 -5.65
N ALA A 88 4.50 -10.77 -5.58
CA ALA A 88 5.44 -9.66 -5.59
C ALA A 88 5.40 -8.89 -6.91
N LEU A 89 5.38 -9.59 -8.04
CA LEU A 89 5.31 -8.99 -9.38
C LEU A 89 4.05 -8.13 -9.54
N GLY A 90 2.88 -8.65 -9.17
CA GLY A 90 1.62 -7.91 -9.19
C GLY A 90 1.70 -6.64 -8.34
N ARG A 91 2.27 -6.74 -7.13
CA ARG A 91 2.48 -5.58 -6.24
C ARG A 91 3.40 -4.53 -6.86
N TRP A 92 4.53 -4.91 -7.48
CA TRP A 92 5.45 -3.96 -8.10
C TRP A 92 4.82 -3.21 -9.28
N ILE A 93 4.08 -3.91 -10.13
CA ILE A 93 3.38 -3.29 -11.26
C ILE A 93 2.31 -2.30 -10.77
N LEU A 94 1.50 -2.69 -9.78
CA LEU A 94 0.47 -1.83 -9.23
C LEU A 94 1.05 -0.64 -8.45
N ASN A 95 2.18 -0.83 -7.77
CA ASN A 95 2.85 0.27 -7.05
C ASN A 95 3.36 1.34 -8.01
N ALA A 96 3.81 1.00 -9.20
CA ALA A 96 4.24 1.97 -10.18
C ALA A 96 3.16 3.03 -10.48
N GLY A 97 1.90 2.61 -10.63
CA GLY A 97 0.76 3.52 -10.78
C GLY A 97 0.41 4.28 -9.49
N ARG A 98 0.39 3.58 -8.35
CA ARG A 98 0.10 4.19 -7.04
C ARG A 98 1.10 5.28 -6.70
N ASP A 99 2.39 4.99 -6.86
CA ASP A 99 3.48 5.91 -6.56
C ASP A 99 3.47 7.10 -7.52
N THR A 100 3.04 6.90 -8.76
CA THR A 100 2.83 7.99 -9.73
C THR A 100 1.72 8.93 -9.28
N ILE A 101 0.56 8.43 -8.86
CA ILE A 101 -0.52 9.27 -8.31
C ILE A 101 -0.03 10.02 -7.07
N ILE A 102 0.63 9.35 -6.13
CA ILE A 102 1.12 9.94 -4.88
C ILE A 102 2.17 11.01 -5.15
N LYS A 103 3.14 10.74 -6.03
CA LYS A 103 4.17 11.69 -6.44
C LYS A 103 3.54 12.99 -6.96
N ASN A 104 2.54 12.87 -7.83
CA ASN A 104 1.87 14.02 -8.41
C ASN A 104 0.94 14.72 -7.41
N ALA A 105 0.25 13.98 -6.53
CA ALA A 105 -0.57 14.57 -5.47
C ALA A 105 0.26 15.39 -4.48
N VAL A 106 1.51 14.99 -4.23
CA VAL A 106 2.46 15.73 -3.38
C VAL A 106 3.06 16.95 -4.10
N ALA A 107 3.30 16.85 -5.40
CA ALA A 107 3.96 17.89 -6.19
C ALA A 107 2.99 18.98 -6.68
N ASP A 108 1.73 18.64 -6.95
CA ASP A 108 0.69 19.61 -7.33
C ASP A 108 0.26 20.44 -6.13
N LYS A 109 0.62 21.71 -6.10
CA LYS A 109 0.28 22.64 -5.02
C LYS A 109 -1.23 22.83 -4.81
N SER A 110 -2.04 22.50 -5.82
CA SER A 110 -3.50 22.57 -5.73
C SER A 110 -4.09 21.31 -5.11
N CYS A 111 -3.37 20.20 -5.14
CA CYS A 111 -3.80 18.93 -4.55
C CYS A 111 -3.62 18.96 -3.03
N VAL A 112 -4.68 18.65 -2.29
CA VAL A 112 -4.65 18.69 -0.82
C VAL A 112 -4.23 17.35 -0.20
N GLY A 113 -4.22 16.28 -0.99
CA GLY A 113 -3.84 14.95 -0.53
C GLY A 113 -4.32 13.86 -1.46
N TYR A 114 -4.28 12.62 -1.00
CA TYR A 114 -4.79 11.48 -1.74
C TYR A 114 -5.58 10.51 -0.84
N ALA A 115 -6.46 9.75 -1.46
CA ALA A 115 -7.22 8.67 -0.84
C ALA A 115 -6.70 7.31 -1.29
N ARG A 116 -6.99 6.28 -0.50
CA ARG A 116 -6.95 4.90 -0.95
C ARG A 116 -8.33 4.51 -1.47
N VAL A 117 -8.40 3.90 -2.62
CA VAL A 117 -9.64 3.38 -3.21
C VAL A 117 -9.56 1.85 -3.23
N ALA A 118 -10.55 1.22 -2.63
CA ALA A 118 -10.69 -0.24 -2.60
C ALA A 118 -11.46 -0.71 -3.84
N HIS A 119 -11.04 -1.83 -4.43
CA HIS A 119 -11.69 -2.44 -5.58
C HIS A 119 -11.99 -3.91 -5.27
N GLY A 120 -13.14 -4.40 -5.76
CA GLY A 120 -13.51 -5.81 -5.68
C GLY A 120 -13.37 -6.41 -4.27
N ASP A 121 -12.73 -7.56 -4.18
CA ASP A 121 -12.51 -8.31 -2.93
C ASP A 121 -11.33 -7.77 -2.11
N THR A 122 -11.26 -6.46 -1.95
CA THR A 122 -10.22 -5.81 -1.18
C THR A 122 -10.22 -6.30 0.27
N CYS A 123 -9.03 -6.58 0.82
CA CYS A 123 -8.89 -7.05 2.17
C CYS A 123 -9.48 -6.06 3.21
N PRO A 124 -9.94 -6.53 4.39
CA PRO A 124 -10.57 -5.68 5.42
C PRO A 124 -9.68 -4.50 5.86
N PHE A 125 -8.35 -4.69 5.87
CA PHE A 125 -7.40 -3.62 6.20
C PHE A 125 -7.43 -2.49 5.17
N CYS A 126 -7.40 -2.82 3.88
CA CYS A 126 -7.46 -1.82 2.80
C CYS A 126 -8.85 -1.16 2.72
N THR A 127 -9.93 -1.91 2.96
CA THR A 127 -11.30 -1.37 3.05
C THR A 127 -11.40 -0.33 4.17
N MET A 128 -10.85 -0.63 5.35
CA MET A 128 -10.79 0.30 6.47
C MET A 128 -9.98 1.56 6.12
N LEU A 129 -8.84 1.43 5.45
CA LEU A 129 -8.02 2.56 5.05
C LEU A 129 -8.72 3.42 3.98
N ALA A 130 -9.42 2.80 3.04
CA ALA A 130 -10.22 3.48 2.03
C ALA A 130 -11.37 4.29 2.65
N GLY A 131 -12.01 3.76 3.68
CA GLY A 131 -13.08 4.45 4.42
C GLY A 131 -12.65 5.76 5.09
N ARG A 132 -11.35 6.05 5.20
CA ARG A 132 -10.83 7.32 5.75
C ARG A 132 -10.94 8.49 4.75
N GLY A 133 -11.10 8.21 3.47
CA GLY A 133 -11.11 9.20 2.41
C GLY A 133 -9.74 9.83 2.13
N ALA A 134 -9.74 11.03 1.57
CA ALA A 134 -8.54 11.74 1.12
C ALA A 134 -7.83 12.45 2.28
N VAL A 135 -7.26 11.67 3.18
CA VAL A 135 -6.57 12.17 4.39
C VAL A 135 -5.05 11.99 4.34
N TYR A 136 -4.53 11.38 3.28
CA TYR A 136 -3.12 11.08 3.15
C TYR A 136 -2.39 12.23 2.45
N VAL A 137 -1.29 12.67 3.03
CA VAL A 137 -0.40 13.73 2.52
C VAL A 137 1.04 13.22 2.57
N LYS A 138 2.00 14.03 2.08
CA LYS A 138 3.43 13.66 2.05
C LYS A 138 3.93 13.14 3.40
N GLU A 139 3.52 13.79 4.48
CA GLU A 139 3.98 13.51 5.84
C GLU A 139 3.36 12.23 6.42
N THR A 140 2.31 11.69 5.82
CA THR A 140 1.60 10.52 6.36
C THR A 140 2.19 9.18 5.93
N GLY A 141 3.28 9.20 5.16
CA GLY A 141 4.00 7.98 4.75
C GLY A 141 3.49 7.35 3.47
N GLY A 142 4.20 6.32 3.03
CA GLY A 142 3.91 5.62 1.79
C GLY A 142 2.57 4.87 1.80
N PHE A 143 2.14 4.47 0.62
CA PHE A 143 0.86 3.77 0.41
C PHE A 143 0.75 2.43 1.14
N ALA A 144 1.86 1.80 1.49
CA ALA A 144 1.94 0.52 2.18
C ALA A 144 0.97 -0.53 1.59
N SER A 145 1.32 -1.08 0.44
CA SER A 145 0.61 -2.19 -0.18
C SER A 145 1.20 -3.53 0.25
N HIS A 146 0.35 -4.53 0.40
CA HIS A 146 0.76 -5.92 0.59
C HIS A 146 0.53 -6.73 -0.69
N ASP A 147 1.02 -7.96 -0.72
CA ASP A 147 0.78 -8.89 -1.81
C ASP A 147 -0.74 -9.12 -1.99
N HIS A 148 -1.18 -9.32 -3.23
CA HIS A 148 -2.59 -9.47 -3.61
C HIS A 148 -3.50 -8.27 -3.28
N CYS A 149 -2.93 -7.06 -3.12
CA CYS A 149 -3.68 -5.85 -2.88
C CYS A 149 -3.97 -5.13 -4.21
N ASP A 150 -5.25 -4.94 -4.53
CA ASP A 150 -5.74 -4.28 -5.76
C ASP A 150 -6.13 -2.81 -5.57
N CYS A 151 -6.11 -2.30 -4.33
CA CYS A 151 -6.47 -0.92 -4.06
C CYS A 151 -5.56 0.08 -4.80
N THR A 152 -6.12 1.23 -5.20
CA THR A 152 -5.42 2.31 -5.92
C THR A 152 -5.30 3.56 -5.06
N ALA A 153 -4.46 4.51 -5.49
CA ALA A 153 -4.41 5.85 -4.96
C ALA A 153 -5.27 6.78 -5.85
N GLU A 154 -5.98 7.73 -5.26
CA GLU A 154 -6.77 8.74 -5.95
C GLU A 154 -6.42 10.13 -5.38
N PRO A 155 -6.06 11.13 -6.22
CA PRO A 155 -5.74 12.47 -5.76
C PRO A 155 -7.01 13.22 -5.34
N SER A 156 -6.87 14.18 -4.43
CA SER A 156 -7.98 15.01 -3.96
C SER A 156 -7.64 16.49 -3.99
N TRP A 157 -8.59 17.28 -4.49
CA TRP A 157 -8.58 18.75 -4.45
C TRP A 157 -9.70 19.30 -3.55
N ASP A 158 -10.33 18.44 -2.75
CA ASP A 158 -11.39 18.81 -1.82
C ASP A 158 -10.80 19.42 -0.54
N THR A 159 -10.88 20.74 -0.43
CA THR A 159 -10.39 21.50 0.74
C THR A 159 -11.37 21.51 1.92
N THR A 160 -12.54 20.92 1.78
CA THR A 160 -13.56 20.92 2.84
C THR A 160 -13.30 19.89 3.93
N ARG A 161 -12.45 18.89 3.65
CA ARG A 161 -12.08 17.85 4.61
C ARG A 161 -10.76 18.20 5.30
N PRO A 162 -10.74 18.23 6.66
CA PRO A 162 -9.49 18.43 7.39
C PRO A 162 -8.55 17.23 7.15
N LEU A 163 -7.31 17.52 6.76
CA LEU A 163 -6.28 16.50 6.65
C LEU A 163 -5.86 16.04 8.05
N ALA A 164 -5.86 14.73 8.26
CA ALA A 164 -5.36 14.16 9.50
C ALA A 164 -3.83 14.29 9.59
N SER A 165 -3.31 14.72 10.73
CA SER A 165 -1.87 14.73 10.93
C SER A 165 -1.29 13.31 10.88
N HIS A 166 0.00 13.18 10.54
CA HIS A 166 0.72 11.90 10.55
C HIS A 166 0.53 11.15 11.88
N HIS A 167 0.60 11.87 12.99
CA HIS A 167 0.40 11.30 14.33
C HIS A 167 -1.01 10.76 14.55
N GLN A 168 -2.04 11.49 14.09
CA GLN A 168 -3.44 11.04 14.18
C GLN A 168 -3.68 9.80 13.32
N LEU A 169 -3.14 9.74 12.10
CA LEU A 169 -3.25 8.57 11.23
C LEU A 169 -2.53 7.34 11.80
N GLN A 170 -1.33 7.52 12.35
CA GLN A 170 -0.61 6.43 13.02
C GLN A 170 -1.36 5.93 14.28
N ALA A 171 -1.91 6.85 15.07
CA ALA A 171 -2.69 6.48 16.25
C ALA A 171 -3.95 5.72 15.86
N ALA A 172 -4.68 6.18 14.83
CA ALA A 172 -5.84 5.48 14.30
C ALA A 172 -5.48 4.08 13.79
N GLY A 173 -4.42 3.95 12.98
CA GLY A 173 -3.97 2.66 12.46
C GLY A 173 -3.55 1.65 13.55
N ARG A 174 -2.95 2.13 14.65
CA ARG A 174 -2.67 1.25 15.82
C ARG A 174 -3.96 0.77 16.49
N MET A 175 -4.97 1.64 16.59
CA MET A 175 -6.26 1.27 17.18
C MET A 175 -7.03 0.28 16.32
N ASP A 176 -7.01 0.45 15.01
CA ASP A 176 -7.70 -0.44 14.09
C ASP A 176 -7.08 -1.85 14.09
N ARG A 177 -5.74 -1.94 14.04
CA ARG A 177 -5.04 -3.24 14.23
C ARG A 177 -5.35 -3.90 15.59
N LEU A 178 -5.52 -3.09 16.62
CA LEU A 178 -5.88 -3.61 17.94
C LEU A 178 -7.30 -4.17 17.96
N ARG A 179 -8.25 -3.50 17.30
CA ARG A 179 -9.64 -3.97 17.14
C ARG A 179 -9.71 -5.25 16.31
N GLU A 180 -8.96 -5.32 15.22
CA GLU A 180 -8.86 -6.52 14.40
C GLU A 180 -8.33 -7.73 15.22
N ARG A 181 -7.26 -7.53 15.98
CA ARG A 181 -6.72 -8.56 16.87
C ARG A 181 -7.69 -8.95 17.97
N ALA A 182 -8.56 -8.04 18.41
CA ALA A 182 -9.61 -8.33 19.41
C ALA A 182 -10.74 -9.21 18.85
N ASN A 183 -10.82 -9.36 17.50
CA ASN A 183 -11.75 -10.24 16.79
C ASN A 183 -11.02 -11.47 16.19
N SER A 184 -9.77 -11.72 16.55
CA SER A 184 -8.99 -12.85 16.05
C SER A 184 -9.60 -14.19 16.47
N ASP A 185 -9.50 -15.20 15.61
CA ASP A 185 -9.90 -16.58 15.92
C ASP A 185 -8.99 -17.22 17.00
N ASP A 186 -7.73 -16.76 17.10
CA ASP A 186 -6.81 -17.18 18.16
C ASP A 186 -7.22 -16.59 19.51
N PRO A 187 -7.62 -17.42 20.48
CA PRO A 187 -8.12 -16.96 21.77
C PRO A 187 -7.08 -16.19 22.59
N LYS A 188 -5.76 -16.47 22.43
CA LYS A 188 -4.70 -15.75 23.13
C LYS A 188 -4.53 -14.35 22.55
N VAL A 189 -4.50 -14.22 21.22
CA VAL A 189 -4.41 -12.94 20.53
C VAL A 189 -5.61 -12.07 20.85
N ARG A 190 -6.81 -12.65 20.80
CA ARG A 190 -8.07 -11.98 21.13
C ARG A 190 -8.08 -11.44 22.55
N ALA A 191 -7.76 -12.28 23.55
CA ALA A 191 -7.78 -11.91 24.96
C ALA A 191 -6.77 -10.77 25.25
N GLN A 192 -5.55 -10.83 24.70
CA GLN A 192 -4.56 -9.79 24.86
C GLN A 192 -5.03 -8.45 24.29
N ALA A 193 -5.60 -8.46 23.09
CA ALA A 193 -6.07 -7.25 22.44
C ALA A 193 -7.28 -6.64 23.18
N GLN A 194 -8.22 -7.45 23.63
CA GLN A 194 -9.36 -7.01 24.42
C GLN A 194 -8.95 -6.39 25.75
N ALA A 195 -7.96 -6.97 26.44
CA ALA A 195 -7.43 -6.40 27.68
C ALA A 195 -6.80 -5.00 27.47
N VAL A 196 -6.09 -4.79 26.36
CA VAL A 196 -5.53 -3.48 26.00
C VAL A 196 -6.63 -2.47 25.68
N LEU A 197 -7.67 -2.87 24.94
CA LEU A 197 -8.81 -2.00 24.64
C LEU A 197 -9.53 -1.57 25.91
N GLU A 198 -9.76 -2.47 26.84
CA GLU A 198 -10.45 -2.16 28.08
C GLU A 198 -9.65 -1.20 28.97
N ARG A 199 -8.34 -1.42 29.14
CA ARG A 199 -7.46 -0.47 29.84
C ARG A 199 -7.54 0.95 29.27
N ARG A 200 -7.59 1.07 27.94
CA ARG A 200 -7.74 2.38 27.28
C ARG A 200 -9.09 3.01 27.53
N ARG A 201 -10.18 2.23 27.52
CA ARG A 201 -11.52 2.72 27.83
C ARG A 201 -11.59 3.24 29.28
N THR A 202 -11.02 2.51 30.22
CA THR A 202 -10.96 2.91 31.64
C THR A 202 -10.19 4.22 31.79
N ALA A 203 -8.99 4.32 31.24
CA ALA A 203 -8.19 5.54 31.28
C ALA A 203 -8.90 6.75 30.65
N THR A 204 -9.66 6.54 29.55
CA THR A 204 -10.45 7.62 28.94
C THR A 204 -11.59 8.07 29.84
N ARG A 205 -12.29 7.13 30.49
CA ARG A 205 -13.37 7.46 31.45
C ARG A 205 -12.85 8.24 32.64
N GLU A 206 -11.72 7.81 33.20
CA GLU A 206 -11.04 8.48 34.31
C GLU A 206 -10.62 9.91 33.93
N TYR A 207 -10.02 10.08 32.76
CA TYR A 207 -9.65 11.40 32.24
C TYR A 207 -10.87 12.34 32.10
N LEU A 208 -11.97 11.84 31.51
CA LEU A 208 -13.20 12.62 31.32
C LEU A 208 -13.95 12.91 32.63
N ALA A 209 -13.72 12.12 33.66
CA ALA A 209 -14.34 12.35 34.98
C ALA A 209 -13.59 13.41 35.81
N HIS A 210 -12.34 13.75 35.44
CA HIS A 210 -11.49 14.70 36.17
C HIS A 210 -11.24 16.02 35.41
N ASN A 211 -11.78 16.15 34.20
CA ASN A 211 -11.69 17.36 33.36
C ASN A 211 -13.05 17.71 32.75
#